data_6bf41a0cb16acc726c477a969a4495f1
#
_entry.id   6bf41a0cb16acc726c477a969a4495f1
#
_cell.length_a   1.000
_cell.length_b   1.000
_cell.length_c   1.000
_cell.angle_alpha   90.00
_cell.angle_beta   90.00
_cell.angle_gamma   90.00
#
_symmetry.space_group_name_H-M   'P 1'
#
loop_
_entity.id
_entity.type
_entity.pdbx_description
1 polymer ?
#
loop_
_entity_poly.entity_id
_entity_poly.type
_entity_poly.pdbx_seq_one_letter_code
_entity_poly.pdbx_strand_id
1 'polypeptide(L)'
;MKSNNFKNRLTALALCFTLLLGAAPITRAYAVNDDSDTSSSQSDSDSTDTSSTDSGSTDSADSKDSKDTKDATADNDKDVIAAASEAPAVTATAALLISPDSDMVLYEKNADEKRYPASTTKIMTALLTLENVEDLNETVTAEQGDFAKVTADSSNADIKVGETVRVIDLLYALMLPSANEAAYMLARHVGGTSEHFVDMMNTRAEELGCTGTHFCNPCGLHEEDHYTTARDLYLIAREAMKNDTFTNIIDTVQYRMPKTNMHEERIIFTTNQLIFSSFNPWSYPYNKGIKTGHTSQAGNCFVGYAEYGDAKLYSVVLGSATSSKEYPTVAASFTDTKSLYQWGFTHFKTKTVAKKGDTLAHVKVDLSTQTDQLVLTAKTDLVALLPADVEVDSLEATPNLPEAVDAPIKAGDVVGSMTYSYNGTSYGTVELVALSDVEMSRVLYYSDKLSHFFQSTVFKIVLIAAAIFIVLYILFNITFGGIRRRRRRKAMRQRYDNDDYPRRHRR
;
A
#
# COMPACT_ATOMS: atom_id res chain seq x y z
N MET A 1 -4.14 47.58 -71.32
CA MET A 1 -4.56 46.30 -70.72
C MET A 1 -3.45 45.66 -69.85
N LYS A 2 -3.03 46.22 -68.69
CA LYS A 2 -2.01 45.65 -67.79
C LYS A 2 -2.26 45.96 -66.32
N SER A 3 -3.42 46.52 -65.95
CA SER A 3 -3.74 46.89 -64.56
C SER A 3 -4.61 45.88 -63.85
N ASN A 4 -5.36 45.01 -64.57
CA ASN A 4 -6.28 44.07 -63.92
C ASN A 4 -5.64 42.79 -63.35
N ASN A 5 -4.45 42.42 -63.82
CA ASN A 5 -3.79 41.19 -63.31
C ASN A 5 -3.19 41.34 -61.93
N PHE A 6 -2.92 42.56 -61.44
CA PHE A 6 -2.35 42.79 -60.12
C PHE A 6 -3.44 42.78 -59.03
N LYS A 7 -4.61 43.36 -59.34
CA LYS A 7 -5.71 43.38 -58.38
C LYS A 7 -6.29 41.96 -58.16
N ASN A 8 -6.41 41.17 -59.25
CA ASN A 8 -6.91 39.79 -59.16
C ASN A 8 -5.95 38.83 -58.43
N ARG A 9 -4.62 39.14 -58.44
CA ARG A 9 -3.64 38.36 -57.64
C ARG A 9 -3.62 38.77 -56.17
N LEU A 10 -3.96 40.01 -55.84
CA LEU A 10 -4.06 40.47 -54.45
C LEU A 10 -5.32 39.99 -53.78
N THR A 11 -6.46 39.92 -54.53
CA THR A 11 -7.71 39.36 -54.04
C THR A 11 -7.64 37.84 -53.82
N ALA A 12 -6.95 37.09 -54.70
CA ALA A 12 -6.71 35.66 -54.50
C ALA A 12 -5.81 35.37 -53.28
N LEU A 13 -4.82 36.24 -52.99
CA LEU A 13 -3.97 36.10 -51.83
C LEU A 13 -4.68 36.46 -50.52
N ALA A 14 -5.58 37.45 -50.55
CA ALA A 14 -6.41 37.84 -49.39
C ALA A 14 -7.46 36.75 -49.09
N LEU A 15 -8.04 36.09 -50.09
CA LEU A 15 -9.00 34.98 -49.88
C LEU A 15 -8.31 33.73 -49.29
N CYS A 16 -7.08 33.42 -49.69
CA CYS A 16 -6.29 32.32 -49.04
C CYS A 16 -5.90 32.64 -47.60
N PHE A 17 -5.70 33.90 -47.25
CA PHE A 17 -5.32 34.28 -45.89
C PHE A 17 -6.52 34.29 -44.93
N THR A 18 -7.73 34.60 -45.43
CA THR A 18 -8.99 34.53 -44.63
C THR A 18 -9.47 33.10 -44.42
N LEU A 19 -9.18 32.17 -45.33
CA LEU A 19 -9.44 30.73 -45.13
C LEU A 19 -8.48 30.06 -44.15
N LEU A 20 -7.29 30.58 -43.91
CA LEU A 20 -6.31 30.09 -42.96
C LEU A 20 -6.52 30.62 -41.54
N LEU A 21 -7.23 31.71 -41.32
CA LEU A 21 -7.53 32.31 -40.03
C LEU A 21 -8.93 31.95 -39.49
N GLY A 22 -9.75 31.24 -40.25
CA GLY A 22 -11.13 30.91 -39.93
C GLY A 22 -11.37 29.58 -39.21
N ALA A 23 -10.29 28.82 -38.84
CA ALA A 23 -10.44 27.62 -38.04
C ALA A 23 -10.30 27.94 -36.53
N ALA A 24 -11.28 28.63 -35.99
CA ALA A 24 -11.52 28.66 -34.57
C ALA A 24 -12.22 27.35 -34.13
N PRO A 25 -11.89 26.73 -32.99
CA PRO A 25 -12.57 25.54 -32.53
C PRO A 25 -14.03 25.86 -32.25
N ILE A 26 -14.95 25.15 -32.89
CA ILE A 26 -16.37 25.18 -32.55
C ILE A 26 -16.52 24.39 -31.25
N THR A 27 -16.52 25.09 -30.12
CA THR A 27 -16.99 24.54 -28.84
C THR A 27 -18.51 24.35 -28.98
N ARG A 28 -18.91 23.10 -29.13
CA ARG A 28 -20.32 22.69 -29.07
C ARG A 28 -20.72 22.74 -27.59
N ALA A 29 -21.41 23.80 -27.20
CA ALA A 29 -22.15 23.84 -25.96
C ALA A 29 -23.38 22.93 -26.12
N TYR A 30 -23.42 21.84 -25.39
CA TYR A 30 -24.64 21.08 -25.18
C TYR A 30 -25.45 21.81 -24.09
N ALA A 31 -26.61 22.31 -24.50
CA ALA A 31 -27.63 22.78 -23.57
C ALA A 31 -28.27 21.54 -22.92
N VAL A 32 -28.13 21.44 -21.61
CA VAL A 32 -28.93 20.54 -20.76
C VAL A 32 -30.31 21.20 -20.65
N ASN A 33 -31.33 20.55 -21.19
CA ASN A 33 -32.71 20.87 -20.89
C ASN A 33 -33.03 20.30 -19.51
N ASP A 34 -33.21 21.18 -18.56
CA ASP A 34 -33.74 20.91 -17.24
C ASP A 34 -35.26 21.18 -17.30
N ASP A 35 -36.04 20.14 -17.44
CA ASP A 35 -37.48 20.18 -17.22
C ASP A 35 -37.76 19.73 -15.79
N SER A 36 -37.87 20.69 -14.89
CA SER A 36 -38.47 20.45 -13.58
C SER A 36 -39.76 21.22 -13.45
N ASP A 37 -40.83 20.47 -13.49
CA ASP A 37 -42.17 20.93 -13.15
C ASP A 37 -42.30 21.12 -11.62
N THR A 38 -42.75 22.32 -11.30
CA THR A 38 -43.13 22.80 -9.99
C THR A 38 -44.46 22.19 -9.54
N SER A 39 -44.52 21.78 -8.25
CA SER A 39 -45.78 21.91 -7.49
C SER A 39 -45.48 22.23 -6.01
N SER A 40 -46.00 23.37 -5.68
CA SER A 40 -46.08 24.00 -4.36
C SER A 40 -47.04 23.28 -3.42
N SER A 41 -46.71 23.25 -2.14
CA SER A 41 -47.72 23.46 -1.09
C SER A 41 -47.03 23.93 0.21
N GLN A 42 -47.48 25.14 0.60
CA GLN A 42 -47.28 25.74 1.90
C GLN A 42 -48.14 25.04 2.96
N SER A 43 -47.68 25.01 4.18
CA SER A 43 -48.49 25.24 5.37
C SER A 43 -47.62 25.69 6.56
N ASP A 44 -48.03 26.84 7.09
CA ASP A 44 -47.56 27.54 8.27
C ASP A 44 -47.95 26.82 9.58
N SER A 45 -47.25 27.23 10.59
CA SER A 45 -47.66 27.61 11.98
C SER A 45 -46.65 27.13 12.99
N ASP A 46 -46.03 27.92 13.68
CA ASP A 46 -46.26 28.96 14.66
C ASP A 46 -45.94 28.47 16.12
N SER A 47 -45.06 29.25 16.74
CA SER A 47 -44.95 29.66 18.15
C SER A 47 -44.79 28.58 19.24
N THR A 48 -44.02 28.74 20.26
CA THR A 48 -43.77 29.75 21.32
C THR A 48 -42.73 29.20 22.28
N ASP A 49 -41.72 29.88 22.62
CA ASP A 49 -41.44 30.67 23.83
C ASP A 49 -41.48 29.96 25.21
N THR A 50 -40.41 30.06 25.93
CA THR A 50 -40.14 30.64 27.24
C THR A 50 -38.95 29.98 27.94
N SER A 51 -37.88 30.71 28.16
CA SER A 51 -37.39 31.37 29.41
C SER A 51 -37.18 30.39 30.58
N SER A 52 -36.14 30.39 31.35
CA SER A 52 -35.30 31.41 31.94
C SER A 52 -34.38 30.77 32.99
N THR A 53 -33.25 31.45 33.20
CA THR A 53 -32.57 31.77 34.47
C THR A 53 -31.87 30.65 35.24
N ASP A 54 -30.76 30.84 35.84
CA ASP A 54 -29.84 31.92 36.18
C ASP A 54 -28.73 31.37 37.08
N SER A 55 -27.63 32.08 37.11
CA SER A 55 -26.64 32.28 38.21
C SER A 55 -25.76 31.10 38.60
N GLY A 56 -24.51 31.26 38.79
CA GLY A 56 -23.58 32.34 39.05
C GLY A 56 -22.22 31.78 39.38
N SER A 57 -21.22 32.44 38.96
CA SER A 57 -20.04 33.02 39.61
C SER A 57 -19.31 32.16 40.66
N THR A 58 -18.00 32.11 40.73
CA THR A 58 -16.96 33.15 40.72
C THR A 58 -15.58 32.52 40.67
N ASP A 59 -14.66 33.23 40.02
CA ASP A 59 -13.28 33.62 40.37
C ASP A 59 -12.26 32.55 40.81
N SER A 60 -11.00 32.64 40.50
CA SER A 60 -10.09 33.62 39.87
C SER A 60 -8.70 33.01 39.73
N ALA A 61 -7.97 33.48 38.72
CA ALA A 61 -6.55 33.83 38.65
C ALA A 61 -5.50 32.79 39.13
N ASP A 62 -4.39 32.59 38.50
CA ASP A 62 -3.43 33.48 37.85
C ASP A 62 -2.27 32.65 37.25
N SER A 63 -1.85 33.03 36.08
CA SER A 63 -0.55 33.14 35.44
C SER A 63 0.57 32.08 35.65
N LYS A 64 1.13 31.57 34.58
CA LYS A 64 2.36 32.03 33.91
C LYS A 64 2.89 31.03 32.91
N ASP A 65 2.91 31.45 31.70
CA ASP A 65 4.00 31.43 30.70
C ASP A 65 5.13 30.41 30.86
N SER A 66 5.24 29.47 29.93
CA SER A 66 6.53 29.10 29.34
C SER A 66 6.36 28.44 27.96
N LYS A 67 7.03 29.00 27.06
CA LYS A 67 7.30 28.84 25.64
C LYS A 67 7.30 27.44 25.07
N ASP A 68 6.71 27.43 23.87
CA ASP A 68 6.92 26.56 22.71
C ASP A 68 8.25 25.80 22.64
N THR A 69 8.11 24.50 22.58
CA THR A 69 8.92 23.67 21.67
C THR A 69 7.93 22.76 20.94
N LYS A 70 7.65 23.14 19.69
CA LYS A 70 6.98 22.26 18.73
C LYS A 70 7.93 21.11 18.45
N ASP A 71 7.63 19.95 18.98
CA ASP A 71 8.23 18.70 18.56
C ASP A 71 7.29 18.03 17.54
N ALA A 72 7.88 17.72 16.40
CA ALA A 72 7.21 17.15 15.24
C ALA A 72 7.07 15.62 15.43
N THR A 73 6.09 15.21 16.23
CA THR A 73 5.69 13.79 16.38
C THR A 73 4.17 13.67 16.52
N ALA A 74 3.43 14.20 15.59
CA ALA A 74 1.98 14.15 15.62
C ALA A 74 1.42 13.93 14.22
N ASP A 75 1.66 12.75 13.64
CA ASP A 75 0.89 12.36 12.45
C ASP A 75 0.63 10.85 12.30
N ASN A 76 1.03 10.01 13.28
CA ASN A 76 0.74 8.56 13.26
C ASN A 76 -0.42 8.12 14.16
N ASP A 77 -1.05 9.04 14.91
CA ASP A 77 -2.16 8.69 15.82
C ASP A 77 -3.53 8.61 15.15
N LYS A 78 -3.62 8.76 13.82
CA LYS A 78 -4.91 8.83 13.14
C LYS A 78 -5.46 7.50 12.65
N ASP A 79 -4.65 6.43 12.68
CA ASP A 79 -5.04 5.11 12.17
C ASP A 79 -5.59 4.16 13.26
N VAL A 80 -5.61 4.60 14.52
CA VAL A 80 -6.23 3.83 15.60
C VAL A 80 -7.72 4.15 15.63
N ILE A 81 -8.51 3.14 15.33
CA ILE A 81 -9.97 3.23 15.19
C ILE A 81 -10.60 3.83 16.46
N ALA A 82 -11.61 4.68 16.27
CA ALA A 82 -12.36 5.38 17.32
C ALA A 82 -13.01 4.48 18.40
N ALA A 83 -12.94 3.16 18.29
CA ALA A 83 -13.30 2.17 19.29
C ALA A 83 -12.28 2.07 20.47
N ALA A 84 -11.21 2.83 20.47
CA ALA A 84 -10.17 2.80 21.51
C ALA A 84 -10.68 3.10 22.93
N SER A 85 -11.81 3.79 23.09
CA SER A 85 -12.41 4.07 24.41
C SER A 85 -12.88 2.84 25.17
N GLU A 86 -13.08 1.70 24.50
CA GLU A 86 -13.52 0.42 25.08
C GLU A 86 -12.46 -0.68 25.04
N ALA A 87 -11.29 -0.36 24.50
CA ALA A 87 -10.21 -1.34 24.37
C ALA A 87 -9.70 -1.82 25.75
N PRO A 88 -9.30 -3.10 25.90
CA PRO A 88 -8.90 -3.63 27.18
C PRO A 88 -7.57 -3.00 27.65
N ALA A 89 -7.49 -2.73 28.94
CA ALA A 89 -6.23 -2.37 29.56
C ALA A 89 -5.32 -3.59 29.67
N VAL A 90 -4.23 -3.65 28.91
CA VAL A 90 -3.22 -4.70 28.98
C VAL A 90 -2.08 -4.31 29.90
N THR A 91 -1.49 -5.31 30.58
CA THR A 91 -0.31 -5.11 31.45
C THR A 91 0.98 -4.99 30.65
N ALA A 92 0.99 -5.49 29.42
CA ALA A 92 2.14 -5.42 28.51
C ALA A 92 2.65 -3.99 28.37
N THR A 93 3.98 -3.83 28.30
CA THR A 93 4.62 -2.52 28.05
C THR A 93 4.52 -2.11 26.58
N ALA A 94 4.53 -3.09 25.67
CA ALA A 94 4.20 -2.89 24.27
C ALA A 94 3.21 -3.97 23.81
N ALA A 95 2.23 -3.59 22.99
CA ALA A 95 1.23 -4.53 22.48
C ALA A 95 0.73 -4.10 21.08
N LEU A 96 0.34 -5.10 20.29
CA LEU A 96 -0.26 -4.95 18.97
C LEU A 96 -1.36 -5.99 18.79
N LEU A 97 -2.51 -5.58 18.27
CA LEU A 97 -3.54 -6.46 17.72
C LEU A 97 -3.83 -6.03 16.28
N ILE A 98 -3.67 -6.93 15.34
CA ILE A 98 -3.75 -6.61 13.91
C ILE A 98 -4.47 -7.70 13.13
N SER A 99 -5.26 -7.30 12.13
CA SER A 99 -5.86 -8.19 11.14
C SER A 99 -4.93 -8.34 9.94
N PRO A 100 -4.48 -9.56 9.61
CA PRO A 100 -3.58 -9.78 8.47
C PRO A 100 -4.24 -9.60 7.11
N ASP A 101 -5.56 -9.75 7.04
CA ASP A 101 -6.30 -9.70 5.76
C ASP A 101 -6.39 -8.27 5.19
N SER A 102 -6.29 -7.26 6.06
CA SER A 102 -6.34 -5.84 5.70
C SER A 102 -5.13 -5.05 6.19
N ASP A 103 -4.18 -5.69 6.87
CA ASP A 103 -3.07 -5.06 7.62
C ASP A 103 -3.56 -3.98 8.62
N MET A 104 -4.84 -4.09 9.06
CA MET A 104 -5.48 -3.12 9.93
C MET A 104 -5.08 -3.34 11.39
N VAL A 105 -4.52 -2.29 11.98
CA VAL A 105 -4.22 -2.24 13.42
C VAL A 105 -5.51 -1.95 14.19
N LEU A 106 -5.94 -2.91 15.03
CA LEU A 106 -7.12 -2.77 15.89
C LEU A 106 -6.78 -2.17 17.25
N TYR A 107 -5.61 -2.52 17.77
CA TYR A 107 -5.09 -2.03 19.04
C TYR A 107 -3.57 -1.91 18.96
N GLU A 108 -3.05 -0.81 19.45
CA GLU A 108 -1.61 -0.67 19.66
C GLU A 108 -1.28 0.08 20.96
N LYS A 109 -0.16 -0.28 21.54
CA LYS A 109 0.44 0.37 22.68
C LYS A 109 1.94 0.25 22.55
N ASN A 110 2.63 1.37 22.32
CA ASN A 110 4.09 1.40 22.14
C ASN A 110 4.60 0.35 21.13
N ALA A 111 3.83 0.11 20.04
CA ALA A 111 4.05 -1.02 19.14
C ALA A 111 5.41 -0.97 18.42
N ASP A 112 5.99 0.21 18.27
CA ASP A 112 7.26 0.47 17.61
C ASP A 112 8.41 0.74 18.61
N GLU A 113 8.13 0.64 19.92
CA GLU A 113 9.14 0.80 20.96
C GLU A 113 10.00 -0.46 21.08
N LYS A 114 11.32 -0.31 21.09
CA LYS A 114 12.28 -1.41 21.25
C LYS A 114 12.09 -2.11 22.58
N ARG A 115 11.96 -3.42 22.54
CA ARG A 115 11.78 -4.32 23.69
C ARG A 115 12.63 -5.57 23.52
N TYR A 116 12.95 -6.22 24.62
CA TYR A 116 13.61 -7.52 24.59
C TYR A 116 12.60 -8.62 24.20
N PRO A 117 12.86 -9.39 23.12
CA PRO A 117 11.93 -10.40 22.63
C PRO A 117 11.87 -11.67 23.48
N ALA A 118 12.89 -11.97 24.26
CA ALA A 118 13.06 -13.28 24.85
C ALA A 118 12.91 -14.40 23.81
N SER A 119 12.37 -15.56 24.16
CA SER A 119 12.21 -16.71 23.25
C SER A 119 11.23 -16.51 22.09
N THR A 120 10.58 -15.35 21.93
CA THR A 120 9.84 -15.06 20.68
C THR A 120 10.78 -14.90 19.48
N THR A 121 12.07 -14.63 19.72
CA THR A 121 13.17 -14.72 18.74
C THR A 121 13.15 -16.01 17.92
N LYS A 122 12.74 -17.13 18.53
CA LYS A 122 12.73 -18.46 17.90
C LYS A 122 11.78 -18.56 16.70
N ILE A 123 10.88 -17.60 16.53
CA ILE A 123 10.04 -17.51 15.32
C ILE A 123 10.95 -17.25 14.10
N MET A 124 11.90 -16.32 14.21
CA MET A 124 12.88 -16.06 13.15
C MET A 124 13.80 -17.26 12.90
N THR A 125 14.22 -17.94 13.97
CA THR A 125 15.03 -19.16 13.84
C THR A 125 14.30 -20.27 13.11
N ALA A 126 13.02 -20.48 13.42
CA ALA A 126 12.18 -21.44 12.72
C ALA A 126 11.95 -21.04 11.25
N LEU A 127 11.67 -19.76 10.98
CA LEU A 127 11.48 -19.22 9.64
C LEU A 127 12.71 -19.49 8.77
N LEU A 128 13.88 -19.08 9.20
CA LEU A 128 15.12 -19.30 8.43
C LEU A 128 15.46 -20.78 8.26
N THR A 129 15.17 -21.61 9.26
CA THR A 129 15.36 -23.06 9.11
C THR A 129 14.45 -23.61 7.99
N LEU A 130 13.18 -23.23 7.98
CA LEU A 130 12.22 -23.70 6.98
C LEU A 130 12.47 -23.12 5.58
N GLU A 131 13.09 -21.94 5.48
CA GLU A 131 13.46 -21.33 4.20
C GLU A 131 14.74 -21.96 3.59
N ASN A 132 15.63 -22.55 4.40
CA ASN A 132 16.96 -22.99 3.97
C ASN A 132 17.16 -24.52 3.99
N VAL A 133 16.25 -25.29 4.60
CA VAL A 133 16.34 -26.75 4.69
C VAL A 133 15.22 -27.39 3.88
N GLU A 134 15.57 -28.06 2.77
CA GLU A 134 14.60 -28.74 1.89
C GLU A 134 14.10 -30.07 2.46
N ASP A 135 14.99 -30.88 3.03
CA ASP A 135 14.64 -32.18 3.65
C ASP A 135 14.64 -32.08 5.17
N LEU A 136 13.51 -31.81 5.77
CA LEU A 136 13.34 -31.74 7.21
C LEU A 136 13.60 -33.08 7.95
N ASN A 137 13.80 -34.21 7.24
CA ASN A 137 14.16 -35.49 7.82
C ASN A 137 15.68 -35.68 7.92
N GLU A 138 16.48 -34.80 7.33
CA GLU A 138 17.92 -34.85 7.55
C GLU A 138 18.26 -34.64 9.02
N THR A 139 19.42 -35.14 9.44
CA THR A 139 19.79 -35.21 10.87
C THR A 139 20.94 -34.30 11.22
N VAL A 140 20.86 -33.74 12.42
CA VAL A 140 21.87 -32.89 13.01
C VAL A 140 22.36 -33.59 14.29
N THR A 141 23.68 -33.75 14.43
CA THR A 141 24.28 -34.26 15.66
C THR A 141 24.66 -33.10 16.57
N ALA A 142 24.20 -33.14 17.82
CA ALA A 142 24.44 -32.10 18.81
C ALA A 142 25.93 -32.06 19.19
N GLU A 143 26.53 -30.89 19.16
CA GLU A 143 27.92 -30.65 19.53
C GLU A 143 28.03 -29.88 20.84
N GLN A 144 29.19 -29.96 21.52
CA GLN A 144 29.43 -29.25 22.80
C GLN A 144 29.20 -27.73 22.66
N GLY A 145 29.47 -27.14 21.46
CA GLY A 145 29.26 -25.72 21.16
C GLY A 145 27.81 -25.30 21.26
N ASP A 146 26.86 -26.18 20.91
CA ASP A 146 25.41 -25.89 20.92
C ASP A 146 24.87 -25.64 22.34
N PHE A 147 25.64 -26.06 23.36
CA PHE A 147 25.28 -25.91 24.77
C PHE A 147 26.05 -24.79 25.49
N ALA A 148 26.98 -24.13 24.83
CA ALA A 148 27.91 -23.18 25.48
C ALA A 148 27.18 -22.02 26.19
N LYS A 149 26.03 -21.59 25.71
CA LYS A 149 25.18 -20.53 26.30
C LYS A 149 23.92 -21.09 26.97
N VAL A 150 23.71 -22.42 26.97
CA VAL A 150 22.51 -23.08 27.56
C VAL A 150 22.80 -23.42 29.02
N THR A 151 22.05 -22.79 29.93
CA THR A 151 22.14 -23.07 31.36
C THR A 151 21.17 -24.18 31.78
N ALA A 152 21.44 -24.87 32.89
CA ALA A 152 20.62 -26.01 33.31
C ALA A 152 19.17 -25.64 33.65
N ASP A 153 18.92 -24.39 34.04
CA ASP A 153 17.62 -23.82 34.36
C ASP A 153 16.93 -23.14 33.18
N SER A 154 17.58 -23.11 32.00
CA SER A 154 16.98 -22.56 30.79
C SER A 154 16.10 -23.60 30.06
N SER A 155 15.18 -23.11 29.23
CA SER A 155 14.29 -23.97 28.41
C SER A 155 15.10 -24.94 27.56
N ASN A 156 14.80 -26.24 27.64
CA ASN A 156 15.48 -27.30 26.89
C ASN A 156 14.51 -28.46 26.55
N ALA A 157 14.93 -29.34 25.65
CA ALA A 157 14.23 -30.57 25.28
C ALA A 157 15.02 -31.84 25.73
N ASP A 158 15.96 -31.70 26.65
CA ASP A 158 16.83 -32.76 27.14
C ASP A 158 17.68 -33.42 26.06
N ILE A 159 18.09 -32.68 25.04
CA ILE A 159 19.02 -33.14 24.01
C ILE A 159 20.42 -33.23 24.62
N LYS A 160 21.18 -34.26 24.28
CA LYS A 160 22.54 -34.51 24.84
C LYS A 160 23.60 -34.29 23.76
N VAL A 161 24.80 -33.90 24.18
CA VAL A 161 25.95 -33.83 23.26
C VAL A 161 26.18 -35.21 22.62
N GLY A 162 26.27 -35.26 21.30
CA GLY A 162 26.39 -36.49 20.52
C GLY A 162 25.05 -37.12 20.15
N GLU A 163 23.92 -36.57 20.58
CA GLU A 163 22.59 -37.00 20.15
C GLU A 163 22.32 -36.53 18.69
N THR A 164 21.83 -37.45 17.89
CA THR A 164 21.47 -37.17 16.45
C THR A 164 19.98 -37.05 16.34
N VAL A 165 19.51 -35.89 15.92
CA VAL A 165 18.09 -35.50 15.87
C VAL A 165 17.73 -34.98 14.50
N ARG A 166 16.54 -35.29 13.99
CA ARG A 166 16.07 -34.74 12.70
C ARG A 166 15.73 -33.25 12.81
N VAL A 167 15.90 -32.51 11.72
CA VAL A 167 15.56 -31.09 11.68
C VAL A 167 14.11 -30.83 12.08
N ILE A 168 13.15 -31.65 11.61
CA ILE A 168 11.74 -31.53 12.03
C ILE A 168 11.55 -31.68 13.55
N ASP A 169 12.25 -32.64 14.17
CA ASP A 169 12.18 -32.88 15.60
C ASP A 169 12.82 -31.70 16.39
N LEU A 170 13.88 -31.11 15.84
CA LEU A 170 14.49 -29.88 16.39
C LEU A 170 13.54 -28.68 16.28
N LEU A 171 12.78 -28.53 15.20
CA LEU A 171 11.79 -27.48 15.06
C LEU A 171 10.64 -27.64 16.08
N TYR A 172 10.17 -28.87 16.33
CA TYR A 172 9.23 -29.14 17.43
C TYR A 172 9.85 -28.80 18.80
N ALA A 173 11.10 -29.19 19.04
CA ALA A 173 11.80 -28.87 20.28
C ALA A 173 12.04 -27.35 20.45
N LEU A 174 12.30 -26.64 19.37
CA LEU A 174 12.44 -25.17 19.33
C LEU A 174 11.14 -24.46 19.74
N MET A 175 10.02 -24.88 19.15
CA MET A 175 8.75 -24.12 19.26
C MET A 175 7.93 -24.54 20.47
N LEU A 176 7.84 -25.83 20.83
CA LEU A 176 6.99 -26.32 21.92
C LEU A 176 7.60 -26.04 23.30
N PRO A 177 8.65 -26.75 23.76
CA PRO A 177 9.26 -26.49 25.06
C PRO A 177 10.21 -25.29 25.02
N SER A 178 10.37 -24.65 23.84
CA SER A 178 11.29 -23.51 23.69
C SER A 178 12.76 -23.83 23.84
N ALA A 179 13.22 -25.04 23.44
CA ALA A 179 14.57 -25.54 23.67
C ALA A 179 15.66 -24.63 23.09
N ASN A 180 16.60 -24.20 23.93
CA ASN A 180 17.68 -23.32 23.53
C ASN A 180 18.76 -24.06 22.73
N GLU A 181 19.09 -25.30 23.16
CA GLU A 181 20.04 -26.17 22.45
C GLU A 181 19.55 -26.45 21.01
N ALA A 182 18.25 -26.68 20.82
CA ALA A 182 17.69 -26.87 19.50
C ALA A 182 17.88 -25.63 18.61
N ALA A 183 17.77 -24.41 19.17
CA ALA A 183 18.02 -23.17 18.43
C ALA A 183 19.47 -23.08 17.95
N TYR A 184 20.46 -23.42 18.81
CA TYR A 184 21.87 -23.38 18.42
C TYR A 184 22.23 -24.49 17.43
N MET A 185 21.67 -25.70 17.59
CA MET A 185 21.83 -26.81 16.62
C MET A 185 21.32 -26.40 15.23
N LEU A 186 20.12 -25.83 15.14
CA LEU A 186 19.53 -25.36 13.88
C LEU A 186 20.35 -24.20 13.29
N ALA A 187 20.76 -23.24 14.12
CA ALA A 187 21.57 -22.11 13.68
C ALA A 187 22.91 -22.56 13.08
N ARG A 188 23.61 -23.52 13.75
CA ARG A 188 24.83 -24.08 13.20
C ARG A 188 24.60 -24.90 11.96
N HIS A 189 23.50 -25.65 11.88
CA HIS A 189 23.17 -26.48 10.71
C HIS A 189 22.92 -25.64 9.48
N VAL A 190 22.12 -24.57 9.60
CA VAL A 190 21.73 -23.68 8.50
C VAL A 190 22.85 -22.67 8.16
N GLY A 191 23.42 -22.03 9.17
CA GLY A 191 24.42 -20.97 8.97
C GLY A 191 25.86 -21.48 8.90
N GLY A 192 26.12 -22.77 9.18
CA GLY A 192 27.48 -23.29 9.38
C GLY A 192 28.09 -22.88 10.73
N THR A 193 27.81 -21.66 11.20
CA THR A 193 28.11 -21.15 12.55
C THR A 193 26.92 -20.38 13.11
N SER A 194 26.83 -20.25 14.44
CA SER A 194 25.78 -19.45 15.07
C SER A 194 25.90 -17.97 14.75
N GLU A 195 27.11 -17.46 14.58
CA GLU A 195 27.40 -16.07 14.26
C GLU A 195 26.86 -15.73 12.85
N HIS A 196 27.19 -16.55 11.86
CA HIS A 196 26.68 -16.33 10.50
C HIS A 196 25.15 -16.47 10.43
N PHE A 197 24.56 -17.39 11.21
CA PHE A 197 23.11 -17.50 11.29
C PHE A 197 22.47 -16.22 11.87
N VAL A 198 23.11 -15.60 12.86
CA VAL A 198 22.66 -14.31 13.40
C VAL A 198 22.72 -13.20 12.35
N ASP A 199 23.77 -13.18 11.50
CA ASP A 199 23.83 -12.26 10.37
C ASP A 199 22.66 -12.51 9.39
N MET A 200 22.32 -13.78 9.12
CA MET A 200 21.15 -14.14 8.32
C MET A 200 19.83 -13.66 8.97
N MET A 201 19.68 -13.80 10.31
CA MET A 201 18.51 -13.33 11.05
C MET A 201 18.32 -11.82 10.88
N ASN A 202 19.38 -11.03 11.01
CA ASN A 202 19.32 -9.59 10.87
C ASN A 202 19.04 -9.17 9.42
N THR A 203 19.69 -9.80 8.44
CA THR A 203 19.41 -9.57 7.03
C THR A 203 17.95 -9.87 6.70
N ARG A 204 17.42 -11.01 7.17
CA ARG A 204 16.04 -11.38 6.92
C ARG A 204 15.04 -10.43 7.57
N ALA A 205 15.35 -9.94 8.78
CA ALA A 205 14.54 -8.92 9.44
C ALA A 205 14.46 -7.62 8.60
N GLU A 206 15.60 -7.16 8.07
CA GLU A 206 15.62 -5.99 7.17
C GLU A 206 14.78 -6.24 5.90
N GLU A 207 14.90 -7.41 5.27
CA GLU A 207 14.10 -7.78 4.07
C GLU A 207 12.59 -7.80 4.36
N LEU A 208 12.19 -8.17 5.57
CA LEU A 208 10.79 -8.15 6.02
C LEU A 208 10.28 -6.74 6.37
N GLY A 209 11.16 -5.73 6.35
CA GLY A 209 10.83 -4.35 6.70
C GLY A 209 10.88 -4.06 8.20
N CYS A 210 11.52 -4.91 8.99
CA CYS A 210 11.71 -4.68 10.42
C CYS A 210 12.72 -3.55 10.65
N THR A 211 12.29 -2.43 11.20
CA THR A 211 13.15 -1.26 11.41
C THR A 211 13.66 -1.08 12.83
N GLY A 212 13.08 -1.83 13.78
CA GLY A 212 13.38 -1.76 15.21
C GLY A 212 13.90 -3.08 15.79
N THR A 213 14.46 -3.98 14.95
CA THR A 213 14.88 -5.32 15.36
C THR A 213 16.39 -5.50 15.16
N HIS A 214 17.02 -6.13 16.16
CA HIS A 214 18.41 -6.60 16.09
C HIS A 214 18.57 -7.87 16.92
N PHE A 215 19.05 -8.93 16.29
CA PHE A 215 19.30 -10.22 16.93
C PHE A 215 20.79 -10.39 17.23
N CYS A 216 21.12 -10.94 18.41
CA CYS A 216 22.48 -11.31 18.83
C CYS A 216 22.67 -12.82 19.00
N ASN A 217 21.57 -13.59 19.08
CA ASN A 217 21.59 -15.04 19.24
C ASN A 217 20.29 -15.66 18.67
N PRO A 218 20.29 -17.00 18.40
CA PRO A 218 19.13 -17.65 17.76
C PRO A 218 18.00 -18.02 18.74
N CYS A 219 18.17 -17.85 20.04
CA CYS A 219 17.23 -18.38 21.05
C CYS A 219 16.52 -17.31 21.89
N GLY A 220 16.99 -16.05 21.85
CA GLY A 220 16.42 -14.95 22.63
C GLY A 220 16.90 -14.84 24.04
N LEU A 221 18.08 -15.43 24.40
CA LEU A 221 18.78 -15.12 25.62
C LEU A 221 19.13 -13.64 25.65
N HIS A 222 19.04 -13.04 26.83
CA HIS A 222 19.23 -11.62 27.00
C HIS A 222 20.65 -11.16 26.63
N GLU A 223 20.72 -10.18 25.75
CA GLU A 223 21.88 -9.35 25.44
C GLU A 223 21.36 -7.92 25.24
N GLU A 224 22.14 -6.89 25.63
CA GLU A 224 21.66 -5.49 25.59
C GLU A 224 21.22 -5.05 24.17
N ASP A 225 21.94 -5.51 23.14
CA ASP A 225 21.67 -5.21 21.75
C ASP A 225 20.68 -6.20 21.09
N HIS A 226 20.09 -7.13 21.84
CA HIS A 226 19.09 -8.07 21.34
C HIS A 226 17.68 -7.55 21.59
N TYR A 227 17.13 -6.82 20.62
CA TYR A 227 15.85 -6.14 20.75
C TYR A 227 14.97 -6.30 19.50
N THR A 228 13.69 -6.01 19.66
CA THR A 228 12.67 -5.99 18.60
C THR A 228 11.55 -5.03 18.97
N THR A 229 10.55 -4.89 18.07
CA THR A 229 9.29 -4.19 18.36
C THR A 229 8.10 -5.16 18.22
N ALA A 230 6.94 -4.79 18.77
CA ALA A 230 5.74 -5.61 18.60
C ALA A 230 5.32 -5.67 17.12
N ARG A 231 5.49 -4.60 16.38
CA ARG A 231 5.20 -4.55 14.93
C ARG A 231 6.16 -5.43 14.13
N ASP A 232 7.45 -5.39 14.42
CA ASP A 232 8.43 -6.21 13.70
C ASP A 232 8.21 -7.71 13.96
N LEU A 233 7.90 -8.10 15.21
CA LEU A 233 7.54 -9.49 15.51
C LEU A 233 6.28 -9.96 14.79
N TYR A 234 5.30 -9.06 14.56
CA TYR A 234 4.17 -9.37 13.70
C TYR A 234 4.62 -9.65 12.26
N LEU A 235 5.49 -8.83 11.68
CA LEU A 235 5.99 -9.03 10.31
C LEU A 235 6.69 -10.39 10.18
N ILE A 236 7.57 -10.73 11.14
CA ILE A 236 8.28 -12.01 11.17
C ILE A 236 7.30 -13.17 11.34
N ALA A 237 6.34 -13.06 12.26
CA ALA A 237 5.35 -14.10 12.51
C ALA A 237 4.42 -14.31 11.30
N ARG A 238 3.98 -13.21 10.66
CA ARG A 238 3.16 -13.26 9.44
C ARG A 238 3.87 -13.99 8.31
N GLU A 239 5.17 -13.76 8.14
CA GLU A 239 5.96 -14.47 7.13
C GLU A 239 6.06 -15.96 7.46
N ALA A 240 6.41 -16.31 8.70
CA ALA A 240 6.53 -17.70 9.15
C ALA A 240 5.21 -18.48 8.97
N MET A 241 4.08 -17.83 9.22
CA MET A 241 2.74 -18.41 9.06
C MET A 241 2.34 -18.77 7.62
N LYS A 242 3.11 -18.33 6.62
CA LYS A 242 2.90 -18.76 5.22
C LYS A 242 3.35 -20.20 4.98
N ASN A 243 4.14 -20.77 5.90
CA ASN A 243 4.65 -22.13 5.80
C ASN A 243 3.76 -23.12 6.58
N ASP A 244 3.18 -24.09 5.87
CA ASP A 244 2.26 -25.08 6.45
C ASP A 244 2.93 -25.94 7.56
N THR A 245 4.22 -26.23 7.44
CA THR A 245 4.96 -26.95 8.49
C THR A 245 5.05 -26.12 9.76
N PHE A 246 5.30 -24.81 9.64
CA PHE A 246 5.32 -23.91 10.78
C PHE A 246 3.96 -23.87 11.48
N THR A 247 2.88 -23.70 10.72
CA THR A 247 1.51 -23.63 11.27
C THR A 247 1.13 -24.92 12.00
N ASN A 248 1.49 -26.08 11.45
CA ASN A 248 1.26 -27.38 12.07
C ASN A 248 2.05 -27.54 13.40
N ILE A 249 3.31 -27.07 13.45
CA ILE A 249 4.13 -27.15 14.66
C ILE A 249 3.52 -26.30 15.78
N ILE A 250 3.15 -25.06 15.50
CA ILE A 250 2.69 -24.12 16.54
C ILE A 250 1.29 -24.43 17.08
N ASP A 251 0.42 -25.11 16.31
CA ASP A 251 -0.91 -25.58 16.77
C ASP A 251 -0.82 -26.94 17.52
N THR A 252 0.39 -27.50 17.66
CA THR A 252 0.61 -28.77 18.35
C THR A 252 0.76 -28.56 19.86
N VAL A 253 -0.08 -29.22 20.65
CA VAL A 253 -0.05 -29.18 22.13
C VAL A 253 1.09 -30.06 22.68
N GLN A 254 1.22 -31.28 22.14
CA GLN A 254 2.25 -32.24 22.53
C GLN A 254 2.83 -32.92 21.30
N TYR A 255 4.11 -33.17 21.30
CA TYR A 255 4.82 -33.88 20.23
C TYR A 255 5.57 -35.08 20.81
N ARG A 256 5.43 -36.22 20.14
CA ARG A 256 6.16 -37.45 20.47
C ARG A 256 7.44 -37.47 19.66
N MET A 257 8.52 -37.04 20.31
CA MET A 257 9.88 -37.03 19.75
C MET A 257 10.40 -38.47 19.65
N PRO A 258 10.74 -38.95 18.44
CA PRO A 258 11.15 -40.35 18.25
C PRO A 258 12.42 -40.71 19.07
N LYS A 259 12.65 -42.02 19.22
CA LYS A 259 13.90 -42.56 19.75
C LYS A 259 15.08 -42.09 18.90
N THR A 260 16.16 -41.70 19.57
CA THR A 260 17.44 -41.32 18.97
C THR A 260 18.54 -42.34 19.32
N ASN A 261 19.77 -42.03 18.93
CA ASN A 261 20.92 -42.83 19.34
C ASN A 261 21.24 -42.77 20.85
N MET A 262 20.69 -41.77 21.58
CA MET A 262 21.01 -41.53 23.01
C MET A 262 19.78 -41.49 23.91
N HIS A 263 18.58 -41.33 23.35
CA HIS A 263 17.34 -41.20 24.09
C HIS A 263 16.27 -42.17 23.57
N GLU A 264 15.48 -42.76 24.50
CA GLU A 264 14.21 -43.37 24.16
C GLU A 264 13.21 -42.28 23.72
N GLU A 265 12.10 -42.72 23.13
CA GLU A 265 10.99 -41.83 22.79
C GLU A 265 10.59 -40.95 23.99
N ARG A 266 10.40 -39.63 23.74
CA ARG A 266 9.99 -38.69 24.78
C ARG A 266 8.89 -37.77 24.27
N ILE A 267 8.01 -37.32 25.16
CA ILE A 267 6.94 -36.40 24.87
C ILE A 267 7.35 -35.01 25.32
N ILE A 268 7.28 -34.06 24.41
CA ILE A 268 7.51 -32.65 24.68
C ILE A 268 6.16 -31.89 24.52
N PHE A 269 5.98 -30.83 25.32
CA PHE A 269 4.76 -30.06 25.41
C PHE A 269 5.01 -28.60 25.05
N THR A 270 3.97 -27.98 24.52
CA THR A 270 3.99 -26.53 24.29
C THR A 270 3.99 -25.75 25.59
N THR A 271 4.64 -24.60 25.59
CA THR A 271 4.55 -23.59 26.65
C THR A 271 3.33 -22.67 26.49
N ASN A 272 2.64 -22.72 25.37
CA ASN A 272 1.48 -21.89 25.09
C ASN A 272 0.23 -22.43 25.81
N GLN A 273 -0.11 -21.78 26.93
CA GLN A 273 -1.27 -22.21 27.75
C GLN A 273 -2.63 -21.81 27.16
N LEU A 274 -2.67 -20.94 26.13
CA LEU A 274 -3.95 -20.58 25.49
C LEU A 274 -4.55 -21.72 24.66
N ILE A 275 -3.72 -22.64 24.12
CA ILE A 275 -4.19 -23.78 23.33
C ILE A 275 -4.49 -25.03 24.14
N PHE A 276 -4.21 -25.03 25.46
CA PHE A 276 -4.62 -26.13 26.33
C PHE A 276 -6.13 -26.17 26.48
N SER A 277 -6.69 -27.39 26.48
CA SER A 277 -8.13 -27.64 26.51
C SER A 277 -8.85 -27.13 27.77
N SER A 278 -10.14 -27.24 27.72
CA SER A 278 -11.31 -26.82 28.51
C SER A 278 -11.21 -26.74 30.06
N PHE A 279 -10.12 -27.13 30.68
CA PHE A 279 -9.97 -27.07 32.15
C PHE A 279 -9.17 -25.82 32.63
N ASN A 280 -8.55 -25.09 31.72
CA ASN A 280 -7.84 -23.87 32.04
C ASN A 280 -8.73 -22.66 31.78
N PRO A 281 -9.11 -21.87 32.79
CA PRO A 281 -9.97 -20.70 32.60
C PRO A 281 -9.35 -19.60 31.71
N TRP A 282 -8.02 -19.62 31.55
CA TRP A 282 -7.30 -18.72 30.65
C TRP A 282 -7.14 -19.29 29.24
N SER A 283 -7.50 -20.55 28.97
CA SER A 283 -7.45 -21.08 27.60
C SER A 283 -8.36 -20.30 26.66
N TYR A 284 -7.98 -20.28 25.40
CA TYR A 284 -8.74 -19.60 24.35
C TYR A 284 -8.81 -20.52 23.11
N PRO A 285 -9.95 -21.17 22.88
CA PRO A 285 -10.04 -22.27 21.90
C PRO A 285 -9.79 -21.83 20.46
N TYR A 286 -9.85 -20.55 20.18
CA TYR A 286 -9.58 -19.98 18.85
C TYR A 286 -8.09 -19.65 18.64
N ASN A 287 -7.25 -19.72 19.67
CA ASN A 287 -5.81 -19.52 19.55
C ASN A 287 -5.15 -20.71 18.83
N LYS A 288 -4.29 -20.41 17.84
CA LYS A 288 -3.60 -21.38 16.98
C LYS A 288 -2.07 -21.35 17.12
N GLY A 289 -1.55 -20.68 18.09
CA GLY A 289 -0.10 -20.50 18.32
C GLY A 289 0.19 -19.12 18.89
N ILE A 290 1.38 -18.57 18.87
CA ILE A 290 2.59 -18.97 18.12
C ILE A 290 3.72 -19.31 19.10
N LYS A 291 4.18 -18.28 19.90
CA LYS A 291 5.37 -18.46 20.75
C LYS A 291 5.34 -17.62 22.01
N THR A 292 5.70 -18.23 23.13
CA THR A 292 5.97 -17.59 24.42
C THR A 292 7.42 -17.11 24.52
N GLY A 293 7.65 -16.11 25.37
CA GLY A 293 9.00 -15.67 25.75
C GLY A 293 9.03 -15.18 27.18
N HIS A 294 10.13 -15.45 27.89
CA HIS A 294 10.38 -14.92 29.21
C HIS A 294 11.87 -14.81 29.50
N THR A 295 12.31 -13.66 29.99
CA THR A 295 13.55 -13.44 30.72
C THR A 295 13.26 -12.42 31.81
N SER A 296 14.15 -12.33 32.83
CA SER A 296 13.98 -11.33 33.89
C SER A 296 13.94 -9.89 33.37
N GLN A 297 14.63 -9.62 32.26
CA GLN A 297 14.73 -8.30 31.64
C GLN A 297 13.54 -8.03 30.67
N ALA A 298 13.11 -9.06 29.93
CA ALA A 298 12.01 -8.92 28.96
C ALA A 298 10.61 -8.91 29.60
N GLY A 299 10.49 -9.52 30.80
CA GLY A 299 9.18 -9.87 31.35
C GLY A 299 8.52 -11.00 30.54
N ASN A 300 7.19 -11.11 30.58
CA ASN A 300 6.46 -12.10 29.83
C ASN A 300 6.12 -11.55 28.45
N CYS A 301 6.47 -12.31 27.40
CA CYS A 301 6.21 -12.00 26.02
C CYS A 301 5.36 -13.11 25.38
N PHE A 302 4.51 -12.73 24.46
CA PHE A 302 3.74 -13.70 23.68
C PHE A 302 3.44 -13.14 22.29
N VAL A 303 3.70 -13.94 21.28
CA VAL A 303 3.21 -13.73 19.92
C VAL A 303 2.15 -14.77 19.68
N GLY A 304 0.94 -14.32 19.35
CA GLY A 304 -0.22 -15.16 19.18
C GLY A 304 -0.91 -14.97 17.85
N TYR A 305 -1.63 -16.01 17.43
CA TYR A 305 -2.52 -15.99 16.26
C TYR A 305 -3.81 -16.70 16.66
N ALA A 306 -4.95 -16.12 16.24
CA ALA A 306 -6.26 -16.68 16.52
C ALA A 306 -7.19 -16.54 15.31
N GLU A 307 -8.10 -17.53 15.17
CA GLU A 307 -9.14 -17.57 14.14
C GLU A 307 -10.52 -17.75 14.77
N TYR A 308 -11.48 -16.90 14.36
CA TYR A 308 -12.87 -17.02 14.75
C TYR A 308 -13.77 -16.73 13.54
N GLY A 309 -14.43 -17.77 13.00
CA GLY A 309 -15.11 -17.69 11.71
C GLY A 309 -14.12 -17.35 10.60
N ASP A 310 -14.42 -16.33 9.84
CA ASP A 310 -13.54 -15.83 8.76
C ASP A 310 -12.54 -14.76 9.25
N ALA A 311 -12.63 -14.34 10.51
CA ALA A 311 -11.75 -13.31 11.06
C ALA A 311 -10.47 -13.93 11.62
N LYS A 312 -9.33 -13.29 11.31
CA LYS A 312 -7.99 -13.68 11.77
C LYS A 312 -7.32 -12.50 12.46
N LEU A 313 -6.69 -12.79 13.60
CA LEU A 313 -6.01 -11.77 14.40
C LEU A 313 -4.64 -12.27 14.87
N TYR A 314 -3.64 -11.40 14.72
CA TYR A 314 -2.36 -11.52 15.42
C TYR A 314 -2.37 -10.63 16.65
N SER A 315 -1.83 -11.14 17.74
CA SER A 315 -1.56 -10.38 18.97
C SER A 315 -0.10 -10.52 19.33
N VAL A 316 0.56 -9.40 19.53
CA VAL A 316 1.93 -9.38 20.08
C VAL A 316 1.88 -8.59 21.38
N VAL A 317 2.33 -9.21 22.48
CA VAL A 317 2.46 -8.55 23.78
C VAL A 317 3.88 -8.76 24.30
N LEU A 318 4.54 -7.66 24.67
CA LEU A 318 5.91 -7.65 25.17
C LEU A 318 5.97 -6.98 26.54
N GLY A 319 6.71 -7.58 27.45
CA GLY A 319 6.89 -7.02 28.79
C GLY A 319 5.60 -7.02 29.62
N SER A 320 4.75 -8.03 29.48
CA SER A 320 3.58 -8.21 30.35
C SER A 320 4.02 -8.54 31.79
N ALA A 321 3.17 -8.20 32.76
CA ALA A 321 3.40 -8.46 34.17
C ALA A 321 3.64 -9.95 34.45
N THR A 322 4.26 -10.25 35.59
CA THR A 322 4.58 -11.62 36.01
C THR A 322 3.31 -12.48 36.11
N SER A 323 2.21 -11.90 36.60
CA SER A 323 0.90 -12.57 36.68
C SER A 323 -0.24 -11.56 36.49
N SER A 324 -1.39 -12.06 36.13
CA SER A 324 -2.61 -11.24 36.09
C SER A 324 -3.25 -11.14 37.47
N LYS A 325 -4.06 -10.09 37.69
CA LYS A 325 -4.85 -9.94 38.93
C LYS A 325 -5.89 -11.04 39.08
N GLU A 326 -6.45 -11.50 37.97
CA GLU A 326 -7.49 -12.52 37.95
C GLU A 326 -6.91 -13.93 38.15
N TYR A 327 -5.71 -14.18 37.61
CA TYR A 327 -5.04 -15.47 37.69
C TYR A 327 -3.59 -15.30 38.20
N PRO A 328 -3.36 -15.25 39.54
CA PRO A 328 -2.05 -14.94 40.09
C PRO A 328 -0.92 -15.93 39.78
N THR A 329 -1.28 -17.12 39.29
CA THR A 329 -0.32 -18.17 38.90
C THR A 329 -0.05 -18.23 37.39
N VAL A 330 -0.68 -17.35 36.58
CA VAL A 330 -0.61 -17.34 35.13
C VAL A 330 0.07 -16.08 34.67
N ALA A 331 1.01 -16.22 33.73
CA ALA A 331 1.66 -15.08 33.10
C ALA A 331 0.63 -14.15 32.48
N ALA A 332 0.73 -12.86 32.77
CA ALA A 332 -0.25 -11.87 32.31
C ALA A 332 -0.28 -11.75 30.78
N SER A 333 0.80 -12.16 30.06
CA SER A 333 0.80 -12.19 28.59
C SER A 333 -0.33 -13.04 28.00
N PHE A 334 -0.76 -14.13 28.68
CA PHE A 334 -1.90 -14.93 28.21
C PHE A 334 -3.24 -14.21 28.42
N THR A 335 -3.41 -13.56 29.60
CA THR A 335 -4.66 -12.83 29.88
C THR A 335 -4.75 -11.54 29.05
N ASP A 336 -3.66 -10.85 28.84
CA ASP A 336 -3.57 -9.68 27.95
C ASP A 336 -3.99 -10.09 26.54
N THR A 337 -3.38 -11.14 25.97
CA THR A 337 -3.68 -11.66 24.64
C THR A 337 -5.14 -12.10 24.51
N LYS A 338 -5.65 -12.89 25.50
CA LYS A 338 -7.04 -13.32 25.52
C LYS A 338 -8.02 -12.15 25.51
N SER A 339 -7.76 -11.12 26.31
CA SER A 339 -8.57 -9.91 26.36
C SER A 339 -8.58 -9.15 25.03
N LEU A 340 -7.40 -9.03 24.38
CA LEU A 340 -7.29 -8.42 23.07
C LEU A 340 -8.09 -9.20 22.02
N TYR A 341 -7.99 -10.53 21.98
CA TYR A 341 -8.76 -11.35 21.04
C TYR A 341 -10.26 -11.25 21.30
N GLN A 342 -10.70 -11.36 22.55
CA GLN A 342 -12.12 -11.24 22.91
C GLN A 342 -12.66 -9.88 22.49
N TRP A 343 -11.93 -8.82 22.76
CA TRP A 343 -12.31 -7.48 22.33
C TRP A 343 -12.35 -7.37 20.79
N GLY A 344 -11.29 -7.80 20.09
CA GLY A 344 -11.20 -7.71 18.63
C GLY A 344 -12.34 -8.47 17.94
N PHE A 345 -12.56 -9.73 18.28
CA PHE A 345 -13.63 -10.53 17.68
C PHE A 345 -15.05 -10.12 18.09
N THR A 346 -15.21 -9.37 19.19
CA THR A 346 -16.52 -8.85 19.61
C THR A 346 -16.85 -7.54 18.88
N HIS A 347 -15.87 -6.64 18.80
CA HIS A 347 -16.10 -5.29 18.29
C HIS A 347 -15.85 -5.14 16.79
N PHE A 348 -15.27 -6.15 16.15
CA PHE A 348 -15.03 -6.14 14.71
C PHE A 348 -15.62 -7.38 14.04
N LYS A 349 -16.10 -7.20 12.82
CA LYS A 349 -16.71 -8.27 12.01
C LYS A 349 -16.15 -8.24 10.61
N THR A 350 -15.85 -9.40 10.09
CA THR A 350 -15.51 -9.57 8.69
C THR A 350 -16.74 -9.34 7.83
N LYS A 351 -16.70 -8.33 6.96
CA LYS A 351 -17.79 -7.99 6.02
C LYS A 351 -17.22 -7.96 4.60
N THR A 352 -18.01 -8.45 3.63
CA THR A 352 -17.68 -8.28 2.21
C THR A 352 -18.08 -6.89 1.80
N VAL A 353 -17.08 -6.05 1.46
CA VAL A 353 -17.25 -4.64 1.09
C VAL A 353 -17.59 -4.50 -0.39
N ALA A 354 -16.96 -5.30 -1.25
CA ALA A 354 -17.28 -5.39 -2.67
C ALA A 354 -17.10 -6.83 -3.15
N LYS A 355 -17.96 -7.28 -4.05
CA LYS A 355 -17.83 -8.60 -4.67
C LYS A 355 -17.24 -8.49 -6.06
N LYS A 356 -16.50 -9.49 -6.47
CA LYS A 356 -16.02 -9.63 -7.84
C LYS A 356 -17.18 -9.48 -8.84
N GLY A 357 -17.03 -8.55 -9.78
CA GLY A 357 -18.04 -8.27 -10.78
C GLY A 357 -19.07 -7.19 -10.40
N ASP A 358 -19.07 -6.72 -9.14
CA ASP A 358 -19.91 -5.57 -8.76
C ASP A 358 -19.51 -4.36 -9.58
N THR A 359 -20.51 -3.67 -10.14
CA THR A 359 -20.30 -2.41 -10.86
C THR A 359 -20.04 -1.30 -9.86
N LEU A 360 -18.82 -0.73 -9.92
CA LEU A 360 -18.38 0.24 -8.91
C LEU A 360 -18.15 1.64 -9.47
N ALA A 361 -17.82 1.77 -10.77
CA ALA A 361 -17.53 3.06 -11.37
C ALA A 361 -17.74 3.07 -12.88
N HIS A 362 -17.67 4.27 -13.43
CA HIS A 362 -17.64 4.51 -14.87
C HIS A 362 -16.45 5.44 -15.17
N VAL A 363 -15.81 5.23 -16.32
CA VAL A 363 -14.76 6.11 -16.82
C VAL A 363 -15.04 6.48 -18.27
N LYS A 364 -14.68 7.70 -18.66
CA LYS A 364 -14.83 8.18 -20.05
C LYS A 364 -13.93 7.39 -20.98
N VAL A 365 -14.42 7.08 -22.19
CA VAL A 365 -13.65 6.43 -23.25
C VAL A 365 -13.44 7.41 -24.40
N ASP A 366 -12.19 7.60 -24.76
CA ASP A 366 -11.81 8.32 -25.94
C ASP A 366 -11.46 7.34 -27.10
N LEU A 367 -11.45 7.83 -28.31
CA LEU A 367 -11.14 7.09 -29.55
C LEU A 367 -12.10 5.91 -29.88
N SER A 368 -13.28 5.84 -29.28
CA SER A 368 -14.33 4.87 -29.63
C SER A 368 -15.58 5.56 -30.16
N THR A 369 -16.33 4.86 -31.05
CA THR A 369 -17.67 5.22 -31.49
C THR A 369 -18.74 4.27 -30.97
N GLN A 370 -18.35 3.24 -30.22
CA GLN A 370 -19.25 2.25 -29.62
C GLN A 370 -19.88 2.78 -28.35
N THR A 371 -19.06 3.39 -27.49
CA THR A 371 -19.46 3.98 -26.22
C THR A 371 -18.54 5.15 -25.87
N ASP A 372 -19.04 6.08 -25.10
CA ASP A 372 -18.30 7.18 -24.48
C ASP A 372 -18.00 6.93 -22.98
N GLN A 373 -18.56 5.84 -22.43
CA GLN A 373 -18.33 5.42 -21.03
C GLN A 373 -18.08 3.93 -20.96
N LEU A 374 -17.06 3.56 -20.16
CA LEU A 374 -16.70 2.20 -19.81
C LEU A 374 -17.20 1.91 -18.40
N VAL A 375 -17.94 0.81 -18.28
CA VAL A 375 -18.33 0.27 -16.97
C VAL A 375 -17.16 -0.47 -16.35
N LEU A 376 -16.85 -0.14 -15.10
CA LEU A 376 -15.79 -0.77 -14.33
C LEU A 376 -16.36 -1.63 -13.20
N THR A 377 -15.83 -2.84 -13.08
CA THR A 377 -16.25 -3.79 -12.08
C THR A 377 -15.09 -4.18 -11.16
N ALA A 378 -15.41 -4.65 -9.96
CA ALA A 378 -14.42 -5.18 -9.03
C ALA A 378 -13.73 -6.43 -9.62
N LYS A 379 -12.41 -6.45 -9.62
CA LYS A 379 -11.59 -7.57 -10.10
C LYS A 379 -11.67 -8.79 -9.19
N THR A 380 -11.72 -8.56 -7.88
CA THR A 380 -11.76 -9.57 -6.81
C THR A 380 -12.76 -9.15 -5.75
N ASP A 381 -13.13 -10.07 -4.87
CA ASP A 381 -13.81 -9.70 -3.64
C ASP A 381 -12.89 -8.83 -2.77
N LEU A 382 -13.47 -7.81 -2.13
CA LEU A 382 -12.85 -7.07 -1.04
C LEU A 382 -13.56 -7.45 0.24
N VAL A 383 -12.86 -8.14 1.12
CA VAL A 383 -13.32 -8.54 2.45
C VAL A 383 -12.51 -7.74 3.46
N ALA A 384 -13.19 -7.07 4.38
CA ALA A 384 -12.54 -6.24 5.40
C ALA A 384 -13.11 -6.51 6.78
N LEU A 385 -12.27 -6.32 7.79
CA LEU A 385 -12.68 -6.38 9.19
C LEU A 385 -13.15 -4.97 9.60
N LEU A 386 -14.46 -4.79 9.71
CA LEU A 386 -15.11 -3.52 10.06
C LEU A 386 -15.53 -3.51 11.53
N PRO A 387 -15.64 -2.34 12.19
CA PRO A 387 -16.35 -2.23 13.44
C PRO A 387 -17.75 -2.87 13.31
N ALA A 388 -18.18 -3.59 14.34
CA ALA A 388 -19.39 -4.41 14.26
C ALA A 388 -20.66 -3.60 13.97
N ASP A 389 -20.68 -2.34 14.41
CA ASP A 389 -21.76 -1.36 14.25
C ASP A 389 -21.70 -0.58 12.93
N VAL A 390 -20.60 -0.69 12.16
CA VAL A 390 -20.44 0.01 10.86
C VAL A 390 -21.00 -0.87 9.75
N GLU A 391 -22.02 -0.38 9.05
CA GLU A 391 -22.54 -1.04 7.86
C GLU A 391 -21.71 -0.70 6.63
N VAL A 392 -21.66 -1.65 5.66
CA VAL A 392 -20.86 -1.49 4.41
C VAL A 392 -21.29 -0.25 3.64
N ASP A 393 -22.58 0.04 3.61
CA ASP A 393 -23.15 1.19 2.89
C ASP A 393 -22.76 2.56 3.50
N SER A 394 -22.22 2.56 4.72
CA SER A 394 -21.70 3.78 5.35
C SER A 394 -20.24 4.08 5.04
N LEU A 395 -19.56 3.19 4.30
CA LEU A 395 -18.19 3.40 3.87
C LEU A 395 -18.12 4.45 2.74
N GLU A 396 -17.14 5.32 2.85
CA GLU A 396 -16.78 6.27 1.79
C GLU A 396 -15.99 5.54 0.70
N ALA A 397 -16.53 5.48 -0.51
CA ALA A 397 -15.87 4.89 -1.68
C ALA A 397 -15.16 5.97 -2.49
N THR A 398 -13.84 5.97 -2.50
CA THR A 398 -13.01 6.93 -3.22
C THR A 398 -12.37 6.26 -4.44
N PRO A 399 -12.77 6.65 -5.68
CA PRO A 399 -12.18 6.11 -6.88
C PRO A 399 -10.82 6.77 -7.17
N ASN A 400 -9.85 5.95 -7.56
CA ASN A 400 -8.58 6.37 -8.16
C ASN A 400 -8.59 5.96 -9.63
N LEU A 401 -9.11 6.85 -10.49
CA LEU A 401 -9.35 6.60 -11.91
C LEU A 401 -8.70 7.70 -12.76
N PRO A 402 -8.24 7.38 -13.98
CA PRO A 402 -7.88 8.40 -14.96
C PRO A 402 -9.14 9.17 -15.40
N GLU A 403 -8.97 10.41 -15.87
CA GLU A 403 -10.06 11.24 -16.40
C GLU A 403 -10.74 10.60 -17.62
N ALA A 404 -9.94 9.93 -18.48
CA ALA A 404 -10.39 9.17 -19.62
C ALA A 404 -9.43 8.04 -19.97
N VAL A 405 -9.89 7.03 -20.70
CA VAL A 405 -9.10 5.92 -21.23
C VAL A 405 -9.27 5.82 -22.74
N ASP A 406 -8.17 5.56 -23.45
CA ASP A 406 -8.19 5.41 -24.91
C ASP A 406 -8.54 3.97 -25.30
N ALA A 407 -9.46 3.83 -26.25
CA ALA A 407 -9.68 2.54 -26.89
C ALA A 407 -8.47 2.18 -27.81
N PRO A 408 -8.11 0.88 -28.00
CA PRO A 408 -8.91 -0.30 -27.64
C PRO A 408 -8.68 -0.73 -26.19
N ILE A 409 -9.72 -1.25 -25.53
CA ILE A 409 -9.71 -1.77 -24.18
C ILE A 409 -10.30 -3.18 -24.23
N LYS A 410 -9.76 -4.11 -23.47
CA LYS A 410 -10.28 -5.48 -23.34
C LYS A 410 -10.98 -5.69 -22.02
N ALA A 411 -11.99 -6.52 -22.02
CA ALA A 411 -12.61 -6.99 -20.79
C ALA A 411 -11.55 -7.61 -19.87
N GLY A 412 -11.54 -7.18 -18.59
CA GLY A 412 -10.54 -7.59 -17.61
C GLY A 412 -9.29 -6.70 -17.52
N ASP A 413 -9.09 -5.74 -18.44
CA ASP A 413 -8.00 -4.77 -18.32
C ASP A 413 -8.20 -3.91 -17.05
N VAL A 414 -7.14 -3.76 -16.27
CA VAL A 414 -7.15 -2.92 -15.05
C VAL A 414 -7.10 -1.45 -15.46
N VAL A 415 -8.09 -0.68 -15.01
CA VAL A 415 -8.23 0.73 -15.33
C VAL A 415 -7.90 1.65 -14.16
N GLY A 416 -8.11 1.16 -12.93
CA GLY A 416 -7.86 1.92 -11.73
C GLY A 416 -8.22 1.13 -10.49
N SER A 417 -8.58 1.83 -9.41
CA SER A 417 -8.94 1.20 -8.14
C SER A 417 -10.02 1.99 -7.40
N MET A 418 -10.69 1.33 -6.44
CA MET A 418 -11.63 1.92 -5.49
C MET A 418 -11.12 1.66 -4.08
N THR A 419 -10.94 2.70 -3.30
CA THR A 419 -10.56 2.61 -1.88
C THR A 419 -11.79 2.88 -1.02
N TYR A 420 -12.01 2.02 -0.03
CA TYR A 420 -13.10 2.18 0.94
C TYR A 420 -12.54 2.65 2.27
N SER A 421 -13.15 3.69 2.84
CA SER A 421 -12.72 4.28 4.11
C SER A 421 -13.93 4.64 5.00
N TYR A 422 -13.68 4.75 6.30
CA TYR A 422 -14.66 5.21 7.28
C TYR A 422 -13.93 6.02 8.37
N ASN A 423 -14.40 7.23 8.64
CA ASN A 423 -13.76 8.15 9.60
C ASN A 423 -12.26 8.37 9.35
N GLY A 424 -11.84 8.37 8.07
CA GLY A 424 -10.44 8.55 7.68
C GLY A 424 -9.57 7.29 7.72
N THR A 425 -10.09 6.18 8.23
CA THR A 425 -9.39 4.88 8.22
C THR A 425 -9.71 4.12 6.95
N SER A 426 -8.70 3.62 6.24
CA SER A 426 -8.87 2.79 5.04
C SER A 426 -9.14 1.33 5.44
N TYR A 427 -10.15 0.73 4.82
CA TYR A 427 -10.53 -0.67 5.02
C TYR A 427 -10.17 -1.57 3.85
N GLY A 428 -9.56 -1.00 2.83
CA GLY A 428 -9.02 -1.75 1.70
C GLY A 428 -9.27 -1.09 0.36
N THR A 429 -8.59 -1.61 -0.64
CA THR A 429 -8.65 -1.13 -2.02
C THR A 429 -8.89 -2.31 -2.95
N VAL A 430 -9.82 -2.16 -3.89
CA VAL A 430 -10.10 -3.15 -4.94
C VAL A 430 -9.71 -2.59 -6.30
N GLU A 431 -9.03 -3.40 -7.12
CA GLU A 431 -8.74 -3.05 -8.51
C GLU A 431 -10.03 -3.08 -9.34
N LEU A 432 -10.17 -2.08 -10.22
CA LEU A 432 -11.28 -1.93 -11.13
C LEU A 432 -10.89 -2.36 -12.54
N VAL A 433 -11.68 -3.25 -13.12
CA VAL A 433 -11.45 -3.79 -14.45
C VAL A 433 -12.58 -3.45 -15.40
N ALA A 434 -12.26 -3.36 -16.69
CA ALA A 434 -13.22 -3.18 -17.76
C ALA A 434 -14.21 -4.36 -17.82
N LEU A 435 -15.50 -4.07 -17.82
CA LEU A 435 -16.56 -5.10 -17.93
C LEU A 435 -16.62 -5.71 -19.33
N SER A 436 -16.34 -4.93 -20.37
CA SER A 436 -16.47 -5.33 -21.77
C SER A 436 -15.37 -4.79 -22.66
N ASP A 437 -15.19 -5.43 -23.82
CA ASP A 437 -14.30 -4.94 -24.86
C ASP A 437 -14.85 -3.63 -25.46
N VAL A 438 -13.95 -2.69 -25.74
CA VAL A 438 -14.24 -1.46 -26.48
C VAL A 438 -13.26 -1.32 -27.63
N GLU A 439 -13.77 -1.34 -28.86
CA GLU A 439 -12.94 -1.23 -30.04
C GLU A 439 -12.57 0.22 -30.37
N MET A 440 -11.35 0.39 -30.88
CA MET A 440 -10.88 1.70 -31.34
C MET A 440 -11.48 2.09 -32.69
N SER A 441 -12.03 3.27 -32.79
CA SER A 441 -12.45 3.89 -34.04
C SER A 441 -11.24 4.42 -34.82
N ARG A 442 -10.97 3.83 -35.98
CA ARG A 442 -9.87 4.28 -36.86
C ARG A 442 -10.03 5.75 -37.27
N VAL A 443 -11.28 6.20 -37.46
CA VAL A 443 -11.57 7.57 -37.86
C VAL A 443 -11.21 8.56 -36.76
N LEU A 444 -11.63 8.29 -35.53
CA LEU A 444 -11.29 9.12 -34.36
C LEU A 444 -9.79 9.11 -34.08
N TYR A 445 -9.14 7.95 -34.15
CA TYR A 445 -7.69 7.84 -33.97
C TYR A 445 -6.89 8.69 -34.96
N TYR A 446 -7.21 8.63 -36.27
CA TYR A 446 -6.52 9.46 -37.26
C TYR A 446 -6.88 10.94 -37.11
N SER A 447 -8.12 11.26 -36.74
CA SER A 447 -8.54 12.63 -36.46
C SER A 447 -7.81 13.23 -35.28
N ASP A 448 -7.65 12.47 -34.23
CA ASP A 448 -6.89 12.87 -33.04
C ASP A 448 -5.41 13.08 -33.37
N LYS A 449 -4.76 12.11 -34.04
CA LYS A 449 -3.37 12.27 -34.52
C LYS A 449 -3.17 13.49 -35.40
N LEU A 450 -4.15 13.74 -36.28
CA LEU A 450 -4.10 14.91 -37.15
C LEU A 450 -4.24 16.22 -36.36
N SER A 451 -5.14 16.25 -35.38
CA SER A 451 -5.31 17.36 -34.45
C SER A 451 -4.01 17.66 -33.66
N HIS A 452 -3.44 16.63 -33.07
CA HIS A 452 -2.15 16.74 -32.36
C HIS A 452 -1.01 17.20 -33.28
N PHE A 453 -0.97 16.70 -34.53
CA PHE A 453 0.01 17.15 -35.51
C PHE A 453 -0.12 18.66 -35.79
N PHE A 454 -1.33 19.15 -36.03
CA PHE A 454 -1.57 20.58 -36.27
C PHE A 454 -1.32 21.47 -35.05
N GLN A 455 -1.50 20.94 -33.86
CA GLN A 455 -1.24 21.64 -32.59
C GLN A 455 0.27 21.60 -32.20
N SER A 456 1.04 20.72 -32.81
CA SER A 456 2.44 20.52 -32.46
C SER A 456 3.28 21.76 -32.67
N THR A 457 4.25 21.98 -31.80
CA THR A 457 5.24 23.08 -31.90
C THR A 457 6.01 23.01 -33.21
N VAL A 458 6.31 21.78 -33.69
CA VAL A 458 7.02 21.55 -34.95
C VAL A 458 6.19 22.07 -36.13
N PHE A 459 4.89 21.76 -36.20
CA PHE A 459 4.02 22.24 -37.25
C PHE A 459 3.90 23.77 -37.25
N LYS A 460 3.78 24.40 -36.08
CA LYS A 460 3.77 25.87 -35.95
C LYS A 460 5.06 26.49 -36.44
N ILE A 461 6.22 25.91 -36.14
CA ILE A 461 7.53 26.37 -36.63
C ILE A 461 7.59 26.23 -38.16
N VAL A 462 7.16 25.10 -38.73
CA VAL A 462 7.12 24.90 -40.20
C VAL A 462 6.23 25.90 -40.87
N LEU A 463 5.04 26.20 -40.30
CA LEU A 463 4.14 27.24 -40.84
C LEU A 463 4.78 28.63 -40.82
N ILE A 464 5.43 29.00 -39.74
CA ILE A 464 6.13 30.29 -39.64
C ILE A 464 7.26 30.36 -40.67
N ALA A 465 8.06 29.30 -40.81
CA ALA A 465 9.15 29.23 -41.78
C ALA A 465 8.61 29.33 -43.23
N ALA A 466 7.51 28.66 -43.56
CA ALA A 466 6.86 28.75 -44.84
C ALA A 466 6.31 30.16 -45.11
N ALA A 467 5.72 30.81 -44.11
CA ALA A 467 5.26 32.21 -44.23
C ALA A 467 6.44 33.18 -44.51
N ILE A 468 7.53 33.02 -43.79
CA ILE A 468 8.75 33.80 -44.01
C ILE A 468 9.30 33.56 -45.43
N PHE A 469 9.35 32.30 -45.87
CA PHE A 469 9.79 31.96 -47.22
C PHE A 469 8.91 32.59 -48.32
N ILE A 470 7.60 32.60 -48.14
CA ILE A 470 6.65 33.26 -49.05
C ILE A 470 6.89 34.77 -49.09
N VAL A 471 7.11 35.42 -47.94
CA VAL A 471 7.39 36.86 -47.88
C VAL A 471 8.73 37.16 -48.59
N LEU A 472 9.79 36.38 -48.32
CA LEU A 472 11.07 36.53 -49.01
C LEU A 472 10.95 36.33 -50.54
N TYR A 473 10.15 35.34 -50.98
CA TYR A 473 9.90 35.08 -52.38
C TYR A 473 9.16 36.26 -53.05
N ILE A 474 8.19 36.85 -52.36
CA ILE A 474 7.47 38.06 -52.88
C ILE A 474 8.43 39.23 -52.99
N LEU A 475 9.23 39.50 -51.94
CA LEU A 475 10.24 40.56 -51.92
C LEU A 475 11.27 40.38 -53.03
N PHE A 476 11.76 39.16 -53.25
CA PHE A 476 12.67 38.82 -54.33
C PHE A 476 12.07 39.11 -55.69
N ASN A 477 10.81 38.73 -55.93
CA ASN A 477 10.14 39.03 -57.20
C ASN A 477 9.90 40.52 -57.42
N ILE A 478 9.59 41.30 -56.40
CA ILE A 478 9.43 42.75 -56.49
C ILE A 478 10.77 43.42 -56.84
N THR A 479 11.84 43.05 -56.15
CA THR A 479 13.18 43.63 -56.34
C THR A 479 13.75 43.26 -57.72
N PHE A 480 13.75 41.96 -58.06
CA PHE A 480 14.29 41.50 -59.36
C PHE A 480 13.36 41.88 -60.53
N GLY A 481 12.05 41.89 -60.32
CA GLY A 481 11.10 42.40 -61.33
C GLY A 481 11.29 43.88 -61.59
N GLY A 482 11.61 44.67 -60.57
CA GLY A 482 11.96 46.10 -60.70
C GLY A 482 13.27 46.32 -61.46
N ILE A 483 14.27 45.50 -61.20
CA ILE A 483 15.58 45.58 -61.90
C ILE A 483 15.44 45.19 -63.37
N ARG A 484 14.67 44.11 -63.70
CA ARG A 484 14.38 43.71 -65.09
C ARG A 484 13.58 44.77 -65.83
N ARG A 485 12.61 45.46 -65.21
CA ARG A 485 11.87 46.57 -65.80
C ARG A 485 12.77 47.79 -66.03
N ARG A 486 13.68 48.11 -65.10
CA ARG A 486 14.66 49.21 -65.30
C ARG A 486 15.65 48.90 -66.41
N ARG A 487 16.16 47.67 -66.54
CA ARG A 487 17.06 47.24 -67.65
C ARG A 487 16.29 47.28 -68.98
N ARG A 488 15.04 46.84 -69.06
CA ARG A 488 14.24 46.96 -70.31
C ARG A 488 13.97 48.41 -70.68
N ARG A 489 13.69 49.29 -69.73
CA ARG A 489 13.51 50.74 -70.01
C ARG A 489 14.80 51.41 -70.46
N LYS A 490 15.97 51.05 -69.88
CA LYS A 490 17.28 51.53 -70.36
C LYS A 490 17.60 51.07 -71.80
N ALA A 491 17.34 49.80 -72.10
CA ALA A 491 17.57 49.23 -73.42
C ALA A 491 16.59 49.84 -74.49
N MET A 492 15.34 50.19 -74.14
CA MET A 492 14.45 50.90 -75.04
C MET A 492 14.91 52.39 -75.28
N ARG A 493 15.41 53.06 -74.22
CA ARG A 493 15.93 54.42 -74.40
C ARG A 493 17.17 54.41 -75.30
N GLN A 494 18.08 53.46 -75.11
CA GLN A 494 19.25 53.33 -76.00
C GLN A 494 18.90 53.00 -77.45
N ARG A 495 17.79 52.34 -77.72
CA ARG A 495 17.31 52.14 -79.10
C ARG A 495 16.72 53.41 -79.68
N TYR A 496 16.05 54.26 -78.90
CA TYR A 496 15.48 55.51 -79.34
C TYR A 496 16.47 56.55 -79.64
N ASP A 497 17.60 56.57 -78.83
CA ASP A 497 18.68 57.54 -79.07
C ASP A 497 19.58 57.16 -80.25
N ASN A 498 19.57 55.94 -80.76
CA ASN A 498 20.36 55.51 -81.94
C ASN A 498 19.58 55.65 -83.28
N ASP A 499 18.28 55.91 -83.26
CA ASP A 499 17.47 56.07 -84.48
C ASP A 499 17.31 57.53 -84.91
N ASP A 500 17.92 58.47 -84.14
CA ASP A 500 17.84 59.92 -84.45
C ASP A 500 19.12 60.51 -85.01
N TYR A 501 19.70 59.87 -86.03
CA TYR A 501 20.76 60.50 -86.81
C TYR A 501 20.24 60.83 -88.18
N PRO A 502 20.05 62.15 -88.55
CA PRO A 502 19.55 62.53 -89.84
C PRO A 502 20.69 62.46 -90.88
N ARG A 503 20.44 61.74 -91.92
CA ARG A 503 21.15 61.85 -93.14
C ARG A 503 21.01 63.28 -93.75
N ARG A 504 22.04 64.02 -93.55
CA ARG A 504 22.26 65.18 -94.47
C ARG A 504 23.65 65.04 -95.08
N HIS A 505 23.71 64.81 -96.38
CA HIS A 505 24.37 65.50 -97.42
C HIS A 505 24.52 64.68 -98.70
N ARG A 506 23.83 65.10 -99.73
CA ARG A 506 24.36 65.46 -101.04
C ARG A 506 23.30 66.22 -101.83
N ARG A 507 23.50 67.24 -102.05
CA ARG A 507 23.99 68.43 -102.73
C ARG A 507 23.58 69.64 -101.99
#